data_5668537a107e113041f6c3dc5f06405c
#
_entry.id   5668537a107e113041f6c3dc5f06405c
#
_cell.length_a   1.000
_cell.length_b   1.000
_cell.length_c   1.000
_cell.angle_alpha   90.00
_cell.angle_beta   90.00
_cell.angle_gamma   90.00
#
_symmetry.space_group_name_H-M   'P 1'
#
loop_
_entity.id
_entity.type
_entity.pdbx_description
1 polymer ?
#
loop_
_entity_poly.entity_id
_entity_poly.type
_entity_poly.pdbx_seq_one_letter_code
_entity_poly.pdbx_strand_id
1 'polypeptide(L)'
;MRTSTVIKALLAVTAVTPLLCHAESTFTNGAATPLTATAHLDFAITIPKFIFVRVNSGTGNGSGGYATGGAIDQIAWAPTAAQVGTGALAPTSGGDIAVGVSTAAVAGNSGNITFGTTTTGTLNDTTGDSISFGTISAAAAHLSTGTTLAFPGLADTATTNITLTAVGKVVQQDAKWTWSYSNAAVPPVGTYGGVNTNNSRVTFTASEP
;
A
#
# COMPACT_ATOMS: atom_id res chain seq x y z
N MET A 1 23.08 54.19 -41.38
CA MET A 1 21.72 53.61 -41.53
C MET A 1 21.49 52.63 -40.39
N ARG A 2 20.60 52.97 -39.45
CA ARG A 2 20.26 52.14 -38.29
C ARG A 2 18.92 51.48 -38.52
N THR A 3 18.86 50.19 -38.65
CA THR A 3 17.60 49.41 -38.74
C THR A 3 17.22 48.92 -37.37
N SER A 4 16.17 49.51 -36.84
CA SER A 4 15.56 49.14 -35.57
C SER A 4 14.70 47.89 -35.75
N THR A 5 15.07 46.79 -35.09
CA THR A 5 14.26 45.57 -35.06
C THR A 5 13.24 45.67 -33.93
N VAL A 6 12.00 45.88 -34.29
CA VAL A 6 10.87 45.88 -33.34
C VAL A 6 10.51 44.44 -33.02
N ILE A 7 10.83 43.98 -31.82
CA ILE A 7 10.37 42.70 -31.29
C ILE A 7 8.92 42.87 -30.84
N LYS A 8 7.99 42.30 -31.60
CA LYS A 8 6.58 42.18 -31.18
C LYS A 8 6.44 41.07 -30.19
N ALA A 9 6.44 41.40 -28.91
CA ALA A 9 6.04 40.46 -27.86
C ALA A 9 4.53 40.23 -27.95
N LEU A 10 4.13 39.06 -28.45
CA LEU A 10 2.75 38.61 -28.44
C LEU A 10 2.39 38.16 -27.03
N LEU A 11 1.79 39.03 -26.27
CA LEU A 11 1.25 38.74 -24.96
C LEU A 11 0.00 37.89 -25.13
N ALA A 12 0.10 36.55 -24.99
CA ALA A 12 -1.05 35.66 -24.91
C ALA A 12 -1.75 35.90 -23.56
N VAL A 13 -2.72 36.78 -23.53
CA VAL A 13 -3.65 36.88 -22.43
C VAL A 13 -4.57 35.67 -22.49
N THR A 14 -4.30 34.62 -21.74
CA THR A 14 -5.28 33.59 -21.46
C THR A 14 -6.39 34.22 -20.63
N ALA A 15 -7.50 34.56 -21.30
CA ALA A 15 -8.73 34.97 -20.64
C ALA A 15 -9.21 33.78 -19.77
N VAL A 16 -8.86 33.81 -18.49
CA VAL A 16 -9.56 33.02 -17.48
C VAL A 16 -10.96 33.63 -17.43
N THR A 17 -11.88 33.07 -18.21
CA THR A 17 -13.30 33.36 -18.04
C THR A 17 -13.66 32.90 -16.64
N PRO A 18 -14.00 33.78 -15.70
CA PRO A 18 -14.61 33.34 -14.47
C PRO A 18 -15.86 32.57 -14.88
N LEU A 19 -15.93 31.29 -14.49
CA LEU A 19 -17.16 30.54 -14.51
C LEU A 19 -18.10 31.34 -13.60
N LEU A 20 -18.90 32.22 -14.23
CA LEU A 20 -19.97 32.93 -13.56
C LEU A 20 -20.92 31.82 -13.08
N CYS A 21 -20.79 31.46 -11.83
CA CYS A 21 -21.75 30.64 -11.13
C CYS A 21 -23.01 31.51 -11.03
N HIS A 22 -23.88 31.42 -12.03
CA HIS A 22 -25.17 32.07 -11.98
C HIS A 22 -26.00 31.27 -10.95
N ALA A 23 -26.12 31.81 -9.74
CA ALA A 23 -27.11 31.32 -8.79
C ALA A 23 -28.49 31.62 -9.40
N GLU A 24 -29.28 30.58 -9.63
CA GLU A 24 -30.66 30.71 -10.00
C GLU A 24 -31.42 31.43 -8.87
N SER A 25 -32.15 32.46 -9.19
CA SER A 25 -33.03 33.12 -8.25
C SER A 25 -34.39 33.33 -8.88
N THR A 26 -35.44 32.94 -8.20
CA THR A 26 -36.81 33.14 -8.61
C THR A 26 -37.50 34.11 -7.66
N PHE A 27 -38.06 35.18 -8.19
CA PHE A 27 -38.91 36.12 -7.47
C PHE A 27 -40.34 35.92 -7.92
N THR A 28 -41.24 35.66 -6.99
CA THR A 28 -42.68 35.54 -7.28
C THR A 28 -43.45 36.52 -6.42
N ASN A 29 -44.29 37.32 -7.07
CA ASN A 29 -45.24 38.20 -6.39
C ASN A 29 -46.66 37.97 -6.91
N GLY A 30 -47.65 38.24 -6.11
CA GLY A 30 -49.07 38.12 -6.52
C GLY A 30 -49.99 37.84 -5.35
N ALA A 31 -51.28 37.80 -5.62
CA ALA A 31 -52.35 37.52 -4.63
C ALA A 31 -52.62 36.02 -4.46
N ALA A 32 -51.90 35.14 -5.15
CA ALA A 32 -52.05 33.69 -5.04
C ALA A 32 -51.47 33.15 -3.73
N THR A 33 -52.17 32.23 -3.08
CA THR A 33 -51.72 31.54 -1.87
C THR A 33 -51.78 30.04 -2.11
N PRO A 34 -50.67 29.27 -1.89
CA PRO A 34 -49.37 29.77 -1.44
C PRO A 34 -48.49 30.34 -2.55
N LEU A 35 -47.68 31.36 -2.25
CA LEU A 35 -46.59 31.80 -3.11
C LEU A 35 -45.38 30.91 -2.88
N THR A 36 -44.80 30.39 -3.95
CA THR A 36 -43.57 29.58 -3.91
C THR A 36 -42.51 30.14 -4.84
N ALA A 37 -41.29 30.18 -4.37
CA ALA A 37 -40.11 30.48 -5.17
C ALA A 37 -39.07 29.34 -4.93
N THR A 38 -38.41 28.87 -6.00
CA THR A 38 -37.43 27.83 -5.97
C THR A 38 -36.13 28.29 -6.60
N ALA A 39 -35.02 27.86 -6.05
CA ALA A 39 -33.68 27.99 -6.65
C ALA A 39 -32.94 26.67 -6.57
N HIS A 40 -32.12 26.42 -7.57
CA HIS A 40 -31.35 25.17 -7.68
C HIS A 40 -29.86 25.47 -7.57
N LEU A 41 -29.12 24.53 -6.97
CA LEU A 41 -27.66 24.52 -6.90
C LEU A 41 -27.17 23.12 -7.19
N ASP A 42 -26.33 22.97 -8.22
CA ASP A 42 -25.76 21.72 -8.63
C ASP A 42 -24.36 21.53 -7.99
N PHE A 43 -24.07 20.31 -7.56
CA PHE A 43 -22.77 19.94 -7.01
C PHE A 43 -22.14 18.88 -7.90
N ALA A 44 -20.83 19.01 -8.16
CA ALA A 44 -20.05 18.02 -8.88
C ALA A 44 -18.80 17.67 -8.05
N ILE A 45 -18.53 16.36 -7.89
CA ILE A 45 -17.34 15.84 -7.20
C ILE A 45 -16.68 14.82 -8.13
N THR A 46 -15.41 15.03 -8.44
CA THR A 46 -14.61 14.10 -9.23
C THR A 46 -13.59 13.41 -8.32
N ILE A 47 -13.67 12.07 -8.25
CA ILE A 47 -12.76 11.25 -7.45
C ILE A 47 -11.83 10.51 -8.41
N PRO A 48 -10.50 10.72 -8.32
CA PRO A 48 -9.55 10.01 -9.16
C PRO A 48 -9.45 8.53 -8.77
N LYS A 49 -9.06 7.67 -9.74
CA LYS A 49 -8.67 6.29 -9.46
C LYS A 49 -7.35 6.30 -8.71
N PHE A 50 -7.21 5.43 -7.69
CA PHE A 50 -5.97 5.22 -6.97
C PHE A 50 -5.83 3.77 -6.51
N ILE A 51 -4.59 3.35 -6.32
CA ILE A 51 -4.20 2.11 -5.63
C ILE A 51 -3.06 2.42 -4.66
N PHE A 52 -3.08 1.77 -3.52
CA PHE A 52 -2.09 1.92 -2.46
C PHE A 52 -1.73 0.56 -1.87
N VAL A 53 -0.43 0.35 -1.62
CA VAL A 53 0.10 -0.80 -0.89
C VAL A 53 1.16 -0.34 0.09
N ARG A 54 1.13 -0.87 1.29
CA ARG A 54 2.14 -0.67 2.32
C ARG A 54 2.38 -1.96 3.07
N VAL A 55 3.65 -2.30 3.26
CA VAL A 55 4.12 -3.32 4.20
C VAL A 55 5.36 -2.77 4.86
N ASN A 56 5.28 -2.43 6.13
CA ASN A 56 6.39 -1.86 6.88
C ASN A 56 6.18 -2.01 8.40
N SER A 57 7.16 -1.52 9.14
CA SER A 57 7.13 -1.41 10.59
C SER A 57 6.29 -0.24 11.13
N GLY A 58 5.68 0.57 10.29
CA GLY A 58 4.93 1.76 10.73
C GLY A 58 3.65 1.46 11.49
N THR A 59 3.27 2.34 12.41
CA THR A 59 2.07 2.26 13.24
C THR A 59 0.79 2.45 12.43
N GLY A 60 0.39 1.41 11.74
CA GLY A 60 -0.93 1.32 11.16
C GLY A 60 -1.18 2.15 9.92
N ASN A 61 -2.35 1.96 9.42
CA ASN A 61 -2.99 2.77 8.40
C ASN A 61 -3.42 4.11 9.05
N GLY A 62 -2.43 4.86 9.54
CA GLY A 62 -2.72 6.08 10.26
C GLY A 62 -3.60 7.01 9.43
N SER A 63 -4.41 7.80 10.09
CA SER A 63 -5.24 8.88 9.54
C SER A 63 -4.46 9.93 8.70
N GLY A 64 -3.21 9.65 8.36
CA GLY A 64 -2.31 10.51 7.57
C GLY A 64 -2.41 10.36 6.05
N GLY A 65 -3.35 9.57 5.53
CA GLY A 65 -3.53 9.39 4.09
C GLY A 65 -2.56 8.40 3.44
N TYR A 66 -2.67 8.25 2.13
CA TYR A 66 -1.88 7.35 1.31
C TYR A 66 -0.60 8.06 0.83
N ALA A 67 0.49 7.94 1.59
CA ALA A 67 1.76 8.57 1.25
C ALA A 67 2.78 7.54 0.77
N THR A 68 3.64 7.94 -0.17
CA THR A 68 4.78 7.13 -0.61
C THR A 68 5.91 7.22 0.41
N GLY A 69 6.42 6.07 0.84
CA GLY A 69 7.60 5.95 1.70
C GLY A 69 8.70 5.16 1.01
N GLY A 70 9.96 5.42 1.35
CA GLY A 70 11.13 4.78 0.74
C GLY A 70 11.90 3.81 1.66
N ALA A 71 11.54 3.72 2.94
CA ALA A 71 12.20 2.82 3.87
C ALA A 71 11.76 1.37 3.63
N ILE A 72 12.73 0.45 3.68
CA ILE A 72 12.51 -0.99 3.58
C ILE A 72 12.95 -1.61 4.89
N ASP A 73 12.02 -2.27 5.57
CA ASP A 73 12.29 -2.93 6.84
C ASP A 73 12.84 -4.33 6.63
N GLN A 74 13.63 -4.78 7.58
CA GLN A 74 14.17 -6.12 7.64
C GLN A 74 13.59 -6.84 8.86
N ILE A 75 13.05 -8.04 8.64
CA ILE A 75 12.71 -8.98 9.70
C ILE A 75 13.86 -9.99 9.81
N ALA A 76 14.44 -10.16 10.98
CA ALA A 76 15.59 -11.03 11.17
C ALA A 76 15.41 -12.01 12.34
N TRP A 77 16.02 -13.19 12.22
CA TRP A 77 16.05 -14.23 13.22
C TRP A 77 17.52 -14.54 13.56
N ALA A 78 17.80 -14.68 14.84
CA ALA A 78 19.12 -15.06 15.35
C ALA A 78 18.96 -16.18 16.39
N PRO A 79 18.67 -17.43 15.96
CA PRO A 79 18.55 -18.55 16.89
C PRO A 79 19.88 -18.82 17.59
N THR A 80 19.82 -19.10 18.88
CA THR A 80 20.95 -19.64 19.62
C THR A 80 21.21 -21.09 19.19
N ALA A 81 22.41 -21.60 19.43
CA ALA A 81 22.75 -23.00 19.10
C ALA A 81 21.77 -24.02 19.71
N ALA A 82 21.24 -23.74 20.90
CA ALA A 82 20.24 -24.57 21.55
C ALA A 82 18.86 -24.53 20.92
N GLN A 83 18.57 -23.49 20.13
CA GLN A 83 17.26 -23.29 19.46
C GLN A 83 17.27 -23.87 18.05
N VAL A 84 18.40 -24.08 17.41
CA VAL A 84 18.46 -24.62 16.04
C VAL A 84 17.80 -26.00 15.99
N GLY A 85 16.84 -26.17 15.06
CA GLY A 85 16.07 -27.38 14.87
C GLY A 85 14.97 -27.66 15.90
N THR A 86 14.67 -26.69 16.80
CA THR A 86 13.70 -26.93 17.89
C THR A 86 12.25 -26.56 17.55
N GLY A 87 11.99 -26.01 16.38
CA GLY A 87 10.66 -25.57 15.95
C GLY A 87 10.53 -24.08 15.74
N ALA A 88 9.30 -23.59 15.60
CA ALA A 88 9.02 -22.23 15.22
C ALA A 88 9.63 -21.17 16.15
N LEU A 89 10.25 -20.16 15.55
CA LEU A 89 10.89 -19.04 16.24
C LEU A 89 10.25 -17.71 15.88
N ALA A 90 10.12 -16.84 16.88
CA ALA A 90 9.84 -15.43 16.66
C ALA A 90 11.10 -14.69 16.19
N PRO A 91 10.97 -13.61 15.41
CA PRO A 91 12.11 -12.79 15.02
C PRO A 91 12.80 -12.14 16.22
N THR A 92 14.10 -11.89 16.07
CA THR A 92 14.90 -11.18 17.08
C THR A 92 15.01 -9.69 16.80
N SER A 93 14.69 -9.26 15.58
CA SER A 93 14.66 -7.85 15.18
C SER A 93 13.68 -7.62 14.03
N GLY A 94 13.34 -6.37 13.80
CA GLY A 94 12.43 -5.94 12.77
C GLY A 94 10.99 -5.75 13.26
N GLY A 95 10.27 -4.91 12.56
CA GLY A 95 8.94 -4.47 12.92
C GLY A 95 8.93 -3.25 13.85
N ASP A 96 7.85 -2.48 13.81
CA ASP A 96 7.71 -1.20 14.51
C ASP A 96 6.96 -1.31 15.84
N ILE A 97 5.91 -2.13 15.88
CA ILE A 97 5.04 -2.24 17.06
C ILE A 97 5.68 -3.14 18.13
N ALA A 98 6.31 -4.21 17.70
CA ALA A 98 7.07 -5.15 18.51
C ALA A 98 7.98 -5.95 17.60
N VAL A 99 9.02 -6.55 18.17
CA VAL A 99 9.90 -7.44 17.41
C VAL A 99 9.10 -8.51 16.68
N GLY A 100 9.31 -8.62 15.37
CA GLY A 100 8.63 -9.58 14.51
C GLY A 100 7.20 -9.23 14.09
N VAL A 101 6.79 -7.99 14.29
CA VAL A 101 5.48 -7.51 13.86
C VAL A 101 5.65 -6.44 12.79
N SER A 102 4.88 -6.55 11.72
CA SER A 102 4.75 -5.49 10.72
C SER A 102 3.29 -5.14 10.49
N THR A 103 3.04 -3.97 9.92
CA THR A 103 1.72 -3.59 9.45
C THR A 103 1.65 -3.67 7.94
N ALA A 104 0.51 -4.09 7.43
CA ALA A 104 0.23 -4.13 6.00
C ALA A 104 -1.09 -3.43 5.72
N ALA A 105 -1.16 -2.71 4.61
CA ALA A 105 -2.40 -2.08 4.16
C ALA A 105 -2.46 -2.06 2.64
N VAL A 106 -3.66 -2.32 2.11
CA VAL A 106 -3.98 -2.21 0.68
C VAL A 106 -5.29 -1.45 0.55
N ALA A 107 -5.30 -0.47 -0.34
CA ALA A 107 -6.50 0.29 -0.66
C ALA A 107 -6.58 0.61 -2.15
N GLY A 108 -7.81 0.73 -2.66
CA GLY A 108 -8.10 1.14 -4.02
C GLY A 108 -9.60 1.37 -4.22
N ASN A 109 -9.97 2.02 -5.33
CA ASN A 109 -11.36 2.45 -5.57
C ASN A 109 -11.90 2.09 -6.95
N SER A 110 -11.37 1.06 -7.58
CA SER A 110 -11.72 0.70 -8.96
C SER A 110 -12.21 -0.76 -9.10
N GLY A 111 -12.32 -1.51 -8.03
CA GLY A 111 -12.79 -2.90 -8.05
C GLY A 111 -11.95 -3.82 -7.17
N ASN A 112 -11.99 -5.12 -7.47
CA ASN A 112 -11.18 -6.10 -6.76
C ASN A 112 -9.68 -5.85 -6.99
N ILE A 113 -8.87 -6.10 -5.97
CA ILE A 113 -7.43 -5.98 -6.04
C ILE A 113 -6.81 -7.38 -5.99
N THR A 114 -5.90 -7.67 -6.92
CA THR A 114 -4.98 -8.79 -6.79
C THR A 114 -3.79 -8.32 -5.99
N PHE A 115 -3.56 -8.94 -4.83
CA PHE A 115 -2.45 -8.63 -3.94
C PHE A 115 -1.55 -9.84 -3.78
N GLY A 116 -0.25 -9.67 -3.93
CA GLY A 116 0.66 -10.80 -3.91
C GLY A 116 2.08 -10.47 -3.45
N THR A 117 2.83 -11.55 -3.25
CA THR A 117 4.25 -11.55 -2.93
C THR A 117 5.03 -12.21 -4.06
N THR A 118 6.21 -11.69 -4.36
CA THR A 118 7.14 -12.30 -5.33
C THR A 118 8.52 -12.43 -4.69
N THR A 119 9.12 -13.60 -4.88
CA THR A 119 10.50 -13.91 -4.51
C THR A 119 11.29 -14.33 -5.73
N THR A 120 12.59 -14.10 -5.75
CA THR A 120 13.48 -14.43 -6.88
C THR A 120 14.28 -15.71 -6.70
N GLY A 121 14.21 -16.33 -5.54
CA GLY A 121 14.95 -17.55 -5.19
C GLY A 121 14.67 -17.98 -3.78
N THR A 122 15.56 -18.78 -3.21
CA THR A 122 15.66 -19.09 -1.78
C THR A 122 16.47 -18.02 -1.05
N LEU A 123 16.37 -17.95 0.26
CA LEU A 123 17.32 -17.19 1.09
C LEU A 123 18.68 -17.92 1.06
N ASN A 124 19.67 -17.30 0.45
CA ASN A 124 20.99 -17.87 0.30
C ASN A 124 21.96 -17.31 1.34
N ASP A 125 23.02 -18.03 1.59
CA ASP A 125 24.23 -17.52 2.24
C ASP A 125 25.33 -17.22 1.20
N THR A 126 26.53 -16.89 1.65
CA THR A 126 27.67 -16.61 0.79
C THR A 126 28.43 -17.89 0.34
N THR A 127 28.08 -19.06 0.88
CA THR A 127 28.72 -20.34 0.59
C THR A 127 27.92 -21.23 -0.35
N GLY A 128 26.69 -20.84 -0.68
CA GLY A 128 25.80 -21.55 -1.59
C GLY A 128 24.72 -22.38 -0.89
N ASP A 129 24.69 -22.34 0.42
CA ASP A 129 23.61 -22.95 1.21
C ASP A 129 22.35 -22.08 1.16
N SER A 130 21.19 -22.70 1.39
CA SER A 130 19.91 -21.98 1.27
C SER A 130 18.85 -22.41 2.28
N ILE A 131 17.96 -21.46 2.59
CA ILE A 131 16.74 -21.68 3.37
C ILE A 131 15.54 -21.28 2.49
N SER A 132 14.52 -22.15 2.42
CA SER A 132 13.31 -21.88 1.67
C SER A 132 12.49 -20.76 2.29
N PHE A 133 11.95 -19.86 1.49
CA PHE A 133 10.95 -18.89 1.91
C PHE A 133 9.67 -19.52 2.45
N GLY A 134 9.35 -20.76 2.03
CA GLY A 134 8.24 -21.53 2.58
C GLY A 134 8.34 -21.85 4.08
N THR A 135 9.52 -21.66 4.68
CA THR A 135 9.73 -21.77 6.13
C THR A 135 9.37 -20.51 6.92
N ILE A 136 9.08 -19.42 6.22
CA ILE A 136 8.67 -18.13 6.82
C ILE A 136 7.19 -17.95 6.63
N SER A 137 6.49 -17.63 7.70
CA SER A 137 5.05 -17.37 7.69
C SER A 137 4.70 -16.10 8.47
N ALA A 138 3.51 -15.57 8.22
CA ALA A 138 2.96 -14.49 9.02
C ALA A 138 1.51 -14.77 9.39
N ALA A 139 1.19 -14.62 10.67
CA ALA A 139 -0.18 -14.65 11.17
C ALA A 139 -0.77 -13.24 11.08
N ALA A 140 -1.89 -13.10 10.36
CA ALA A 140 -2.59 -11.84 10.23
C ALA A 140 -3.58 -11.65 11.36
N ALA A 141 -3.55 -10.47 11.98
CA ALA A 141 -4.52 -10.02 12.96
C ALA A 141 -5.09 -8.66 12.56
N HIS A 142 -6.28 -8.36 13.03
CA HIS A 142 -6.93 -7.07 12.80
C HIS A 142 -6.08 -5.91 13.34
N LEU A 143 -5.97 -4.83 12.57
CA LEU A 143 -5.19 -3.65 12.95
C LEU A 143 -6.08 -2.45 13.26
N SER A 144 -6.93 -2.03 12.34
CA SER A 144 -7.78 -0.86 12.55
C SER A 144 -9.26 -1.18 12.28
N THR A 145 -9.86 -0.62 11.29
CA THR A 145 -11.26 -0.84 10.94
C THR A 145 -11.38 -1.47 9.57
N GLY A 146 -12.26 -2.45 9.43
CA GLY A 146 -12.53 -3.10 8.16
C GLY A 146 -12.14 -4.58 8.15
N THR A 147 -11.80 -5.08 6.97
CA THR A 147 -11.43 -6.48 6.75
C THR A 147 -9.95 -6.67 6.99
N THR A 148 -9.58 -7.72 7.72
CA THR A 148 -8.17 -8.09 7.93
C THR A 148 -7.51 -8.49 6.62
N LEU A 149 -6.40 -7.85 6.28
CA LEU A 149 -5.58 -8.18 5.12
C LEU A 149 -4.84 -9.50 5.38
N ALA A 150 -5.24 -10.55 4.69
CA ALA A 150 -4.55 -11.83 4.78
C ALA A 150 -3.13 -11.73 4.20
N PHE A 151 -2.21 -12.52 4.76
CA PHE A 151 -0.88 -12.67 4.22
C PHE A 151 -0.92 -13.61 3.01
N PRO A 152 -0.40 -13.23 1.82
CA PRO A 152 -0.47 -14.07 0.62
C PRO A 152 0.35 -15.36 0.69
N GLY A 153 1.28 -15.47 1.65
CA GLY A 153 2.26 -16.54 1.74
C GLY A 153 3.56 -16.20 1.03
N LEU A 154 4.58 -17.05 1.21
CA LEU A 154 5.86 -16.99 0.51
C LEU A 154 6.18 -18.36 -0.09
N ALA A 155 6.80 -18.36 -1.26
CA ALA A 155 7.32 -19.55 -1.91
C ALA A 155 8.59 -19.19 -2.70
N ASP A 156 9.49 -20.15 -2.88
CA ASP A 156 10.76 -19.92 -3.58
C ASP A 156 10.51 -19.71 -5.08
N THR A 157 11.16 -18.68 -5.65
CA THR A 157 11.11 -18.37 -7.09
C THR A 157 9.66 -18.28 -7.61
N ALA A 158 8.77 -17.68 -6.83
CA ALA A 158 7.35 -17.72 -7.15
C ALA A 158 6.64 -16.40 -6.81
N THR A 159 5.47 -16.23 -7.43
CA THR A 159 4.49 -15.22 -7.05
C THR A 159 3.27 -15.90 -6.43
N THR A 160 2.92 -15.50 -5.23
CA THR A 160 1.75 -16.00 -4.51
C THR A 160 0.72 -14.87 -4.39
N ASN A 161 -0.50 -15.08 -4.86
CA ASN A 161 -1.53 -14.06 -4.94
C ASN A 161 -2.78 -14.41 -4.14
N ILE A 162 -3.44 -13.38 -3.62
CA ILE A 162 -4.80 -13.42 -3.08
C ILE A 162 -5.65 -12.35 -3.76
N THR A 163 -6.95 -12.56 -3.80
CA THR A 163 -7.90 -11.57 -4.31
C THR A 163 -8.58 -10.87 -3.14
N LEU A 164 -8.47 -9.55 -3.11
CA LEU A 164 -9.17 -8.69 -2.16
C LEU A 164 -10.48 -8.24 -2.80
N THR A 165 -11.60 -8.70 -2.25
CA THR A 165 -12.92 -8.40 -2.78
C THR A 165 -13.33 -6.98 -2.42
N ALA A 166 -13.74 -6.22 -3.42
CA ALA A 166 -14.24 -4.86 -3.23
C ALA A 166 -15.68 -4.84 -2.72
N VAL A 167 -15.97 -3.88 -1.85
CA VAL A 167 -17.33 -3.52 -1.44
C VAL A 167 -17.66 -2.17 -2.06
N GLY A 168 -18.64 -2.12 -2.95
CA GLY A 168 -18.99 -0.89 -3.67
C GLY A 168 -17.83 -0.33 -4.51
N LYS A 169 -17.02 -1.21 -5.14
CA LYS A 169 -15.79 -0.90 -5.90
C LYS A 169 -14.60 -0.42 -5.04
N VAL A 170 -14.72 -0.39 -3.73
CA VAL A 170 -13.65 0.04 -2.83
C VAL A 170 -13.07 -1.18 -2.11
N VAL A 171 -11.75 -1.27 -2.09
CA VAL A 171 -10.98 -2.14 -1.20
C VAL A 171 -10.28 -1.26 -0.18
N GLN A 172 -10.41 -1.63 1.09
CA GLN A 172 -9.65 -1.04 2.19
C GLN A 172 -9.45 -2.12 3.24
N GLN A 173 -8.26 -2.69 3.25
CA GLN A 173 -7.90 -3.77 4.15
C GLN A 173 -6.55 -3.47 4.80
N ASP A 174 -6.44 -3.77 6.07
CA ASP A 174 -5.20 -3.68 6.82
C ASP A 174 -5.02 -4.86 7.76
N ALA A 175 -3.79 -5.06 8.19
CA ALA A 175 -3.47 -6.09 9.17
C ALA A 175 -2.21 -5.76 9.94
N LYS A 176 -2.10 -6.38 11.08
CA LYS A 176 -0.90 -6.60 11.84
C LYS A 176 -0.42 -8.01 11.53
N TRP A 177 0.76 -8.15 10.92
CA TRP A 177 1.38 -9.43 10.61
C TRP A 177 2.44 -9.78 11.64
N THR A 178 2.27 -10.91 12.32
CA THR A 178 3.26 -11.47 13.26
C THR A 178 4.03 -12.57 12.54
N TRP A 179 5.33 -12.36 12.37
CA TRP A 179 6.21 -13.25 11.61
C TRP A 179 6.73 -14.39 12.44
N SER A 180 6.95 -15.53 11.78
CA SER A 180 7.53 -16.73 12.35
C SER A 180 8.40 -17.46 11.33
N TYR A 181 9.52 -17.99 11.78
CA TYR A 181 10.40 -18.90 11.04
C TYR A 181 10.20 -20.32 11.55
N SER A 182 9.88 -21.25 10.66
CA SER A 182 9.82 -22.68 11.00
C SER A 182 11.24 -23.26 11.07
N ASN A 183 11.82 -23.27 12.24
CA ASN A 183 13.17 -23.73 12.50
C ASN A 183 13.20 -25.27 12.75
N ALA A 184 12.44 -26.04 11.96
CA ALA A 184 12.32 -27.48 12.13
C ALA A 184 13.52 -28.27 11.56
N ALA A 185 14.23 -27.70 10.58
CA ALA A 185 15.45 -28.28 10.02
C ALA A 185 16.68 -27.59 10.60
N VAL A 186 17.80 -28.29 10.56
CA VAL A 186 19.13 -27.77 10.95
C VAL A 186 19.85 -27.36 9.67
N PRO A 187 19.83 -26.05 9.29
CA PRO A 187 20.60 -25.58 8.14
C PRO A 187 22.11 -25.55 8.49
N PRO A 188 23.00 -25.55 7.48
CA PRO A 188 24.42 -25.27 7.70
C PRO A 188 24.64 -23.94 8.41
N VAL A 189 25.78 -23.77 9.04
CA VAL A 189 26.14 -22.50 9.69
C VAL A 189 26.32 -21.42 8.66
N GLY A 190 25.59 -20.27 8.80
CA GLY A 190 25.64 -19.17 7.85
C GLY A 190 24.73 -18.03 8.23
N THR A 191 24.83 -16.95 7.46
CA THR A 191 23.85 -15.82 7.47
C THR A 191 23.09 -15.87 6.16
N TYR A 192 21.82 -16.19 6.23
CA TYR A 192 20.94 -16.34 5.09
C TYR A 192 20.17 -15.03 4.84
N GLY A 193 20.24 -14.50 3.61
CA GLY A 193 19.60 -13.24 3.27
C GLY A 193 20.41 -12.02 3.68
N GLY A 194 19.70 -10.92 3.98
CA GLY A 194 20.29 -9.63 4.34
C GLY A 194 19.46 -8.47 3.78
N VAL A 195 19.99 -7.26 3.77
CA VAL A 195 19.32 -6.10 3.18
C VAL A 195 19.55 -6.08 1.68
N ASN A 196 18.58 -6.55 0.90
CA ASN A 196 18.64 -6.67 -0.57
C ASN A 196 19.84 -7.48 -1.08
N THR A 197 20.22 -8.50 -0.36
CA THR A 197 21.30 -9.42 -0.71
C THR A 197 20.83 -10.85 -0.61
N ASN A 198 21.51 -11.79 -1.30
CA ASN A 198 21.27 -13.24 -1.16
C ASN A 198 19.79 -13.63 -1.34
N ASN A 199 19.11 -13.02 -2.30
CA ASN A 199 17.69 -13.19 -2.63
C ASN A 199 16.70 -12.85 -1.48
N SER A 200 17.11 -12.10 -0.48
CA SER A 200 16.30 -11.83 0.72
C SER A 200 15.06 -10.96 0.47
N ARG A 201 14.97 -10.31 -0.69
CA ARG A 201 13.88 -9.35 -0.95
C ARG A 201 12.59 -10.05 -1.33
N VAL A 202 11.53 -9.73 -0.60
CA VAL A 202 10.15 -10.03 -0.98
C VAL A 202 9.53 -8.76 -1.53
N THR A 203 8.98 -8.85 -2.73
CA THR A 203 8.23 -7.74 -3.35
C THR A 203 6.75 -7.95 -3.17
N PHE A 204 6.08 -6.99 -2.57
CA PHE A 204 4.62 -6.95 -2.43
C PHE A 204 4.04 -6.11 -3.55
N THR A 205 3.05 -6.65 -4.26
CA THR A 205 2.40 -5.98 -5.39
C THR A 205 0.90 -6.00 -5.23
N ALA A 206 0.27 -4.87 -5.47
CA ALA A 206 -1.18 -4.76 -5.58
C ALA A 206 -1.53 -4.26 -6.99
N SER A 207 -2.53 -4.87 -7.63
CA SER A 207 -3.02 -4.47 -8.95
C SER A 207 -4.54 -4.50 -9.00
N GLU A 208 -5.11 -3.50 -9.66
CA GLU A 208 -6.54 -3.41 -9.98
C GLU A 208 -6.75 -3.62 -11.48
N PRO A 209 -7.93 -4.10 -11.91
CA PRO A 209 -8.29 -4.22 -13.31
C PRO A 209 -8.35 -2.87 -14.05
#